data_43d97d6a2f08c621e33ad8bcab5c28f5
#
_entry.id   43d97d6a2f08c621e33ad8bcab5c28f5
#
_cell.length_a   1.000
_cell.length_b   1.000
_cell.length_c   1.000
_cell.angle_alpha   90.00
_cell.angle_beta   90.00
_cell.angle_gamma   90.00
#
_symmetry.space_group_name_H-M   'P 1'
#
loop_
_entity.id
_entity.type
_entity.pdbx_description
1 polymer ?
#
loop_
_entity_poly.entity_id
_entity_poly.type
_entity_poly.pdbx_seq_one_letter_code
_entity_poly.pdbx_strand_id
1 'polypeptide(L)'
;MMTNKKLIGIRDPFGIRPLVIGKLKDSYIFASETCALDIVGAKFVREVENGEVVYVEGKKLISVKPFPKQKARPCIFEYIYFARPDSIINNKCAYEYRKNFGKEL
;
A
#
# COMPACT_ATOMS: atom_id res chain seq x y z
N MET A 1 6.44 -10.44 4.41
CA MET A 1 7.12 -11.62 5.00
C MET A 1 6.07 -12.56 5.58
N MET A 2 6.28 -13.86 5.49
CA MET A 2 5.33 -14.86 6.01
C MET A 2 6.08 -15.89 6.87
N THR A 3 5.48 -16.22 8.00
CA THR A 3 5.92 -17.33 8.86
C THR A 3 4.81 -18.37 8.92
N ASN A 4 5.02 -19.48 9.61
CA ASN A 4 3.99 -20.50 9.80
C ASN A 4 2.76 -20.04 10.64
N LYS A 5 2.86 -18.88 11.31
CA LYS A 5 1.79 -18.36 12.20
C LYS A 5 1.39 -16.90 11.87
N LYS A 6 2.22 -16.17 11.15
CA LYS A 6 2.02 -14.72 10.93
C LYS A 6 2.26 -14.32 9.48
N LEU A 7 1.42 -13.43 8.97
CA LEU A 7 1.64 -12.68 7.76
C LEU A 7 2.02 -11.25 8.16
N ILE A 8 3.18 -10.76 7.69
CA ILE A 8 3.76 -9.49 8.14
C ILE A 8 3.99 -8.58 6.94
N GLY A 9 3.45 -7.37 7.01
CA GLY A 9 3.70 -6.26 6.10
C GLY A 9 4.52 -5.17 6.80
N ILE A 10 5.54 -4.66 6.13
CA ILE A 10 6.41 -3.60 6.65
C ILE A 10 6.53 -2.53 5.58
N ARG A 11 6.25 -1.27 5.94
CA ARG A 11 6.53 -0.13 5.08
C ARG A 11 7.69 0.67 5.66
N ASP A 12 8.65 1.04 4.84
CA ASP A 12 9.81 1.79 5.28
C ASP A 12 9.44 3.17 5.86
N PRO A 13 10.26 3.77 6.74
CA PRO A 13 9.92 5.04 7.39
C PRO A 13 9.74 6.23 6.44
N PHE A 14 10.36 6.19 5.25
CA PHE A 14 10.21 7.24 4.24
C PHE A 14 9.00 7.03 3.34
N GLY A 15 8.39 5.81 3.34
CA GLY A 15 7.26 5.47 2.49
C GLY A 15 7.62 5.47 1.00
N ILE A 16 8.80 4.96 0.65
CA ILE A 16 9.31 4.96 -0.73
C ILE A 16 8.38 4.20 -1.65
N ARG A 17 7.93 3.00 -1.24
CA ARG A 17 7.00 2.16 -1.99
C ARG A 17 5.66 2.05 -1.27
N PRO A 18 4.54 1.98 -2.02
CA PRO A 18 3.23 1.78 -1.41
C PRO A 18 3.08 0.36 -0.86
N LEU A 19 2.25 0.23 0.15
CA LEU A 19 1.79 -1.04 0.70
C LEU A 19 0.36 -0.85 1.21
N VAL A 20 -0.57 -1.66 0.70
CA VAL A 20 -1.99 -1.58 1.03
C VAL A 20 -2.48 -2.85 1.71
N ILE A 21 -3.51 -2.70 2.52
CA ILE A 21 -4.20 -3.77 3.20
C ILE A 21 -5.58 -3.94 2.57
N GLY A 22 -5.90 -5.15 2.16
CA GLY A 22 -7.23 -5.56 1.76
C GLY A 22 -7.81 -6.63 2.68
N LYS A 23 -9.11 -6.83 2.59
CA LYS A 23 -9.82 -7.89 3.29
C LYS A 23 -10.67 -8.68 2.31
N LEU A 24 -10.47 -9.99 2.28
CA LEU A 24 -11.28 -10.94 1.52
C LEU A 24 -11.92 -11.92 2.50
N LYS A 25 -13.25 -11.84 2.66
CA LYS A 25 -13.97 -12.59 3.70
C LYS A 25 -13.34 -12.34 5.08
N ASP A 26 -12.82 -13.37 5.73
CA ASP A 26 -12.17 -13.31 7.04
C ASP A 26 -10.64 -13.18 6.99
N SER A 27 -10.05 -13.06 5.79
CA SER A 27 -8.61 -13.05 5.58
C SER A 27 -8.12 -11.66 5.19
N TYR A 28 -6.91 -11.29 5.63
CA TYR A 28 -6.22 -10.08 5.22
C TYR A 28 -5.26 -10.36 4.07
N ILE A 29 -5.11 -9.38 3.18
CA ILE A 29 -4.22 -9.41 2.03
C ILE A 29 -3.34 -8.17 2.08
N PHE A 30 -2.04 -8.33 1.83
CA PHE A 30 -1.13 -7.23 1.56
C PHE A 30 -0.81 -7.19 0.08
N ALA A 31 -0.86 -5.98 -0.49
CA ALA A 31 -0.49 -5.74 -1.88
C ALA A 31 0.26 -4.42 -2.02
N SER A 32 1.01 -4.25 -3.09
CA SER A 32 1.66 -2.98 -3.43
C SER A 32 0.70 -1.98 -4.07
N GLU A 33 -0.43 -2.45 -4.63
CA GLU A 33 -1.37 -1.64 -5.40
C GLU A 33 -2.82 -2.03 -5.10
N THR A 34 -3.73 -1.06 -5.17
CA THR A 34 -5.17 -1.31 -4.96
C THR A 34 -5.77 -2.18 -6.06
N CYS A 35 -5.31 -2.04 -7.31
CA CYS A 35 -5.79 -2.86 -8.42
C CYS A 35 -5.56 -4.38 -8.19
N ALA A 36 -4.52 -4.77 -7.44
CA ALA A 36 -4.30 -6.17 -7.08
C ALA A 36 -5.40 -6.69 -6.15
N LEU A 37 -5.94 -5.83 -5.28
CA LEU A 37 -7.07 -6.17 -4.42
C LEU A 37 -8.35 -6.36 -5.24
N ASP A 38 -8.57 -5.48 -6.23
CA ASP A 38 -9.74 -5.54 -7.12
C ASP A 38 -9.75 -6.84 -7.93
N ILE A 39 -8.59 -7.27 -8.46
CA ILE A 39 -8.45 -8.52 -9.23
C ILE A 39 -8.87 -9.74 -8.41
N VAL A 40 -8.54 -9.78 -7.13
CA VAL A 40 -8.88 -10.92 -6.25
C VAL A 40 -10.24 -10.74 -5.55
N GLY A 41 -10.94 -9.63 -5.80
CA GLY A 41 -12.22 -9.32 -5.19
C GLY A 41 -12.13 -8.96 -3.70
N ALA A 42 -10.98 -8.48 -3.24
CA ALA A 42 -10.77 -8.04 -1.87
C ALA A 42 -11.19 -6.58 -1.68
N LYS A 43 -11.78 -6.27 -0.54
CA LYS A 43 -12.12 -4.88 -0.20
C LYS A 43 -10.88 -4.17 0.34
N PHE A 44 -10.58 -2.98 -0.18
CA PHE A 44 -9.55 -2.10 0.37
C PHE A 44 -9.90 -1.70 1.81
N VAL A 45 -8.94 -1.79 2.72
CA VAL A 45 -9.07 -1.39 4.12
C VAL A 45 -8.39 -0.05 4.35
N ARG A 46 -7.07 0.02 4.11
CA ARG A 46 -6.26 1.22 4.19
C ARG A 46 -4.85 1.00 3.63
N GLU A 47 -4.11 2.08 3.44
CA GLU A 47 -2.66 1.99 3.28
C GLU A 47 -1.96 1.67 4.60
N VAL A 48 -0.80 1.01 4.53
CA VAL A 48 0.15 0.88 5.64
C VAL A 48 0.88 2.21 5.75
N GLU A 49 0.96 2.78 6.96
CA GLU A 49 1.64 4.05 7.18
C GLU A 49 3.17 3.93 7.06
N ASN A 50 3.84 5.06 6.84
CA ASN A 50 5.30 5.08 6.79
C ASN A 50 5.90 4.65 8.13
N GLY A 51 6.83 3.71 8.10
CA GLY A 51 7.46 3.15 9.30
C GLY A 51 6.57 2.20 10.10
N GLU A 52 5.43 1.80 9.55
CA GLU A 52 4.51 0.88 10.20
C GLU A 52 4.86 -0.58 9.87
N VAL A 53 4.81 -1.41 10.90
CA VAL A 53 4.82 -2.87 10.81
C VAL A 53 3.42 -3.37 11.14
N VAL A 54 2.79 -4.06 10.21
CA VAL A 54 1.47 -4.67 10.38
C VAL A 54 1.59 -6.17 10.28
N TYR A 55 0.99 -6.90 11.20
CA TYR A 55 0.97 -8.34 11.10
C TYR A 55 -0.40 -8.92 11.44
N VAL A 56 -0.71 -10.02 10.79
CA VAL A 56 -1.91 -10.82 11.03
C VAL A 56 -1.53 -12.05 11.83
N GLU A 57 -2.21 -12.23 12.95
CA GLU A 57 -2.10 -13.42 13.80
C GLU A 57 -3.49 -13.98 14.04
N GLY A 58 -3.75 -15.16 13.51
CA GLY A 58 -5.11 -15.70 13.42
C GLY A 58 -6.01 -14.80 12.56
N LYS A 59 -7.07 -14.23 13.18
CA LYS A 59 -7.97 -13.28 12.51
C LYS A 59 -7.72 -11.80 12.90
N LYS A 60 -6.70 -11.53 13.71
CA LYS A 60 -6.41 -10.19 14.23
C LYS A 60 -5.34 -9.51 13.40
N LEU A 61 -5.61 -8.26 13.02
CA LEU A 61 -4.63 -7.35 12.42
C LEU A 61 -4.05 -6.48 13.53
N ILE A 62 -2.73 -6.53 13.71
CA ILE A 62 -2.00 -5.80 14.74
C ILE A 62 -1.02 -4.86 14.05
N SER A 63 -0.97 -3.61 14.52
CA SER A 63 -0.11 -2.55 13.99
C SER A 63 0.85 -2.06 15.07
N VAL A 64 2.11 -1.89 14.73
CA VAL A 64 3.13 -1.28 15.58
C VAL A 64 3.97 -0.30 14.75
N LYS A 65 4.46 0.77 15.37
CA LYS A 65 5.33 1.78 14.74
C LYS A 65 6.68 1.82 15.47
N PRO A 66 7.59 0.87 15.18
CA PRO A 66 8.85 0.75 15.90
C PRO A 66 9.90 1.79 15.48
N PHE A 67 9.68 2.52 14.38
CA PHE A 67 10.64 3.47 13.82
C PHE A 67 10.25 4.90 14.12
N PRO A 68 11.22 5.82 14.31
CA PRO A 68 10.93 7.24 14.44
C PRO A 68 10.30 7.79 13.15
N LYS A 69 9.39 8.75 13.30
CA LYS A 69 8.73 9.40 12.16
C LYS A 69 9.76 10.11 11.28
N GLN A 70 9.74 9.85 9.98
CA GLN A 70 10.59 10.47 8.98
C GLN A 70 9.76 11.31 8.00
N LYS A 71 10.43 12.25 7.31
CA LYS A 71 9.81 12.99 6.22
C LYS A 71 9.54 12.04 5.04
N ALA A 72 8.31 12.00 4.56
CA ALA A 72 7.93 11.16 3.43
C ALA A 72 8.77 11.48 2.18
N ARG A 73 9.24 10.42 1.50
CA ARG A 73 9.99 10.48 0.24
C ARG A 73 9.48 9.42 -0.74
N PRO A 74 8.21 9.55 -1.20
CA PRO A 74 7.63 8.58 -2.11
C PRO A 74 8.40 8.53 -3.42
N CYS A 75 8.52 7.33 -4.00
CA CYS A 75 9.16 7.15 -5.30
C CYS A 75 8.28 7.76 -6.39
N ILE A 76 8.81 8.75 -7.12
CA ILE A 76 8.07 9.42 -8.21
C ILE A 76 7.69 8.44 -9.33
N PHE A 77 8.47 7.38 -9.54
CA PHE A 77 8.19 6.38 -10.57
C PHE A 77 6.91 5.58 -10.32
N GLU A 78 6.39 5.54 -9.07
CA GLU A 78 5.06 5.00 -8.82
C GLU A 78 3.97 5.76 -9.60
N TYR A 79 4.07 7.08 -9.63
CA TYR A 79 3.11 7.93 -10.33
C TYR A 79 3.31 7.93 -11.85
N ILE A 80 4.56 7.88 -12.31
CA ILE A 80 4.91 7.99 -13.72
C ILE A 80 4.76 6.65 -14.43
N TYR A 81 5.24 5.55 -13.84
CA TYR A 81 5.44 4.31 -14.55
C TYR A 81 4.97 3.04 -13.84
N PHE A 82 5.33 2.83 -12.55
CA PHE A 82 5.13 1.53 -11.92
C PHE A 82 3.67 1.19 -11.64
N ALA A 83 2.92 2.12 -11.06
CA ALA A 83 1.52 1.85 -10.71
C ALA A 83 0.66 1.67 -11.97
N ARG A 84 -0.27 0.74 -11.93
CA ARG A 84 -1.30 0.65 -12.97
C ARG A 84 -2.12 1.94 -13.02
N PRO A 85 -2.61 2.34 -14.20
CA PRO A 85 -3.39 3.58 -14.34
C PRO A 85 -4.60 3.67 -13.43
N ASP A 86 -5.24 2.53 -13.14
CA ASP A 86 -6.43 2.39 -12.29
C ASP A 86 -6.12 2.29 -10.79
N SER A 87 -4.84 2.16 -10.40
CA SER A 87 -4.44 2.13 -8.98
C SER A 87 -4.66 3.46 -8.28
N ILE A 88 -5.13 3.41 -7.04
CA ILE A 88 -5.31 4.59 -6.18
C ILE A 88 -4.05 4.80 -5.35
N ILE A 89 -3.47 5.99 -5.45
CA ILE A 89 -2.30 6.45 -4.70
C ILE A 89 -2.66 7.78 -4.04
N ASN A 90 -2.54 7.89 -2.72
CA ASN A 90 -2.91 9.11 -1.99
C ASN A 90 -4.31 9.65 -2.39
N ASN A 91 -5.31 8.77 -2.42
CA ASN A 91 -6.72 9.05 -2.77
C ASN A 91 -6.96 9.57 -4.20
N LYS A 92 -6.01 9.43 -5.10
CA LYS A 92 -6.17 9.77 -6.52
C LYS A 92 -5.73 8.62 -7.41
N CYS A 93 -6.39 8.48 -8.57
CA CYS A 93 -6.03 7.50 -9.57
C CYS A 93 -4.66 7.84 -10.19
N ALA A 94 -3.80 6.85 -10.41
CA ALA A 94 -2.50 7.05 -11.05
C ALA A 94 -2.63 7.72 -12.42
N TYR A 95 -3.70 7.42 -13.17
CA TYR A 95 -4.01 8.07 -14.44
C TYR A 95 -4.19 9.59 -14.32
N GLU A 96 -4.84 10.07 -13.25
CA GLU A 96 -5.04 11.52 -13.04
C GLU A 96 -3.71 12.26 -12.84
N TYR A 97 -2.77 11.65 -12.12
CA TYR A 97 -1.42 12.21 -11.99
C TYR A 97 -0.73 12.31 -13.34
N ARG A 98 -0.76 11.24 -14.15
CA ARG A 98 -0.15 11.22 -15.49
C ARG A 98 -0.79 12.22 -16.44
N LYS A 99 -2.11 12.37 -16.41
CA LYS A 99 -2.85 13.37 -17.18
C LYS A 99 -2.42 14.79 -16.79
N ASN A 100 -2.21 15.06 -15.49
CA ASN A 100 -1.76 16.36 -15.05
C ASN A 100 -0.32 16.64 -15.47
N PHE A 101 0.58 15.66 -15.38
CA PHE A 101 1.94 15.81 -15.93
C PHE A 101 1.93 16.15 -17.42
N GLY A 102 1.09 15.49 -18.21
CA GLY A 102 0.94 15.80 -19.63
C GLY A 102 0.38 17.17 -19.94
N LYS A 103 -0.35 17.82 -19.01
CA LYS A 103 -0.82 19.20 -19.19
C LYS A 103 0.25 20.24 -18.90
N GLU A 104 1.21 19.90 -18.05
CA GLU A 104 2.34 20.80 -17.71
C GLU A 104 3.47 20.76 -18.75
N LEU A 105 3.48 19.74 -19.61
CA LEU A 105 4.44 19.61 -20.72
C LEU A 105 4.00 20.43 -21.94
#